data_80cf9824c3d75a6fc38510f60b901ef8
#
_entry.id   80cf9824c3d75a6fc38510f60b901ef8
#
_cell.length_a   1.000
_cell.length_b   1.000
_cell.length_c   1.000
_cell.angle_alpha   90.00
_cell.angle_beta   90.00
_cell.angle_gamma   90.00
#
_symmetry.space_group_name_H-M   'P 1'
#
loop_
_entity.id
_entity.type
_entity.pdbx_description
1 polymer ?
#
loop_
_entity_poly.entity_id
_entity_poly.type
_entity_poly.pdbx_seq_one_letter_code
_entity_poly.pdbx_strand_id
1 'polypeptide(L)'
;MYIGRIVAFGMTKDGRPCAMYRVSSRSFPNRRAVENQGKIAIVPREGAEGDLAKNPYISYNCLRIAGEWAIATNGSQTDPITEKIAMGMPVRDAITLSLLALDYEKDSLDTPRVVAVVGRESKKGFLGIVRKDAVLVREFDLVPGQARYISTYECNSPADEYVDNDFDAACENCAVQYVVNGGVFANIENPVTSAAAIATDDGFALGTLIC
;
A
#
# COMPACT_ATOMS: atom_id res chain seq x y z
N MET A 1 7.76 -14.40 -10.27
CA MET A 1 8.73 -13.30 -9.98
C MET A 1 8.49 -12.77 -8.58
N TYR A 2 9.53 -12.56 -7.79
CA TYR A 2 9.43 -12.01 -6.42
C TYR A 2 9.79 -10.52 -6.42
N ILE A 3 8.84 -9.68 -6.04
CA ILE A 3 9.02 -8.22 -6.07
C ILE A 3 8.86 -7.56 -4.68
N GLY A 4 8.64 -8.37 -3.63
CA GLY A 4 8.48 -7.89 -2.25
C GLY A 4 7.09 -7.34 -1.96
N ARG A 5 7.02 -6.28 -1.14
CA ARG A 5 5.76 -5.61 -0.81
C ARG A 5 5.30 -4.74 -1.98
N ILE A 6 3.99 -4.72 -2.20
CA ILE A 6 3.35 -3.96 -3.27
C ILE A 6 2.38 -2.97 -2.64
N VAL A 7 2.44 -1.72 -3.09
CA VAL A 7 1.37 -0.74 -2.91
C VAL A 7 0.78 -0.39 -4.27
N ALA A 8 -0.52 -0.24 -4.32
CA ALA A 8 -1.23 0.17 -5.53
C ALA A 8 -2.38 1.11 -5.19
N PHE A 9 -2.73 1.94 -6.13
CA PHE A 9 -4.02 2.63 -6.17
C PHE A 9 -4.66 2.44 -7.54
N GLY A 10 -5.98 2.52 -7.60
CA GLY A 10 -6.72 2.42 -8.86
C GLY A 10 -8.08 3.05 -8.78
N MET A 11 -8.79 3.01 -9.90
CA MET A 11 -10.19 3.35 -10.00
C MET A 11 -10.92 2.21 -10.68
N THR A 12 -11.94 1.69 -10.04
CA THR A 12 -12.80 0.64 -10.60
C THR A 12 -13.50 1.12 -11.87
N LYS A 13 -14.03 0.21 -12.67
CA LYS A 13 -14.73 0.57 -13.92
C LYS A 13 -15.98 1.43 -13.67
N ASP A 14 -16.59 1.30 -12.49
CA ASP A 14 -17.72 2.13 -12.03
C ASP A 14 -17.29 3.44 -11.32
N GLY A 15 -15.98 3.75 -11.30
CA GLY A 15 -15.46 5.04 -10.88
C GLY A 15 -15.10 5.17 -9.39
N ARG A 16 -14.99 4.06 -8.64
CA ARG A 16 -14.61 4.09 -7.21
C ARG A 16 -13.10 4.01 -7.02
N PRO A 17 -12.48 5.01 -6.37
CA PRO A 17 -11.07 4.94 -6.00
C PRO A 17 -10.78 3.81 -5.00
N CYS A 18 -9.62 3.19 -5.15
CA CYS A 18 -9.19 2.08 -4.32
C CYS A 18 -7.69 2.18 -4.00
N ALA A 19 -7.31 2.01 -2.74
CA ALA A 19 -5.93 1.80 -2.30
C ALA A 19 -5.75 0.33 -1.93
N MET A 20 -4.63 -0.27 -2.32
CA MET A 20 -4.35 -1.68 -2.10
C MET A 20 -2.93 -1.88 -1.59
N TYR A 21 -2.76 -2.88 -0.75
CA TYR A 21 -1.48 -3.31 -0.21
C TYR A 21 -1.37 -4.83 -0.20
N ARG A 22 -0.19 -5.34 -0.60
CA ARG A 22 0.14 -6.77 -0.51
C ARG A 22 1.49 -6.98 0.15
N VAL A 23 1.52 -7.88 1.12
CA VAL A 23 2.75 -8.46 1.65
C VAL A 23 3.10 -9.69 0.84
N SER A 24 4.27 -9.68 0.19
CA SER A 24 4.96 -10.88 -0.26
C SER A 24 6.26 -11.02 0.53
N SER A 25 6.54 -12.19 1.09
CA SER A 25 7.71 -12.37 1.95
C SER A 25 8.23 -13.79 1.91
N ARG A 26 9.56 -13.94 1.72
CA ARG A 26 10.27 -15.21 1.87
C ARG A 26 10.73 -15.43 3.31
N SER A 27 11.21 -14.37 3.97
CA SER A 27 11.84 -14.47 5.30
C SER A 27 10.85 -14.44 6.46
N PHE A 28 9.71 -13.74 6.31
CA PHE A 28 8.70 -13.55 7.35
C PHE A 28 7.29 -13.82 6.79
N PRO A 29 6.94 -15.10 6.47
CA PRO A 29 5.63 -15.43 5.91
C PRO A 29 4.51 -15.45 6.98
N ASN A 30 4.86 -15.54 8.27
CA ASN A 30 3.90 -15.70 9.36
C ASN A 30 3.32 -14.36 9.82
N ARG A 31 2.71 -13.62 8.89
CA ARG A 31 2.06 -12.33 9.15
C ARG A 31 0.62 -12.35 8.64
N ARG A 32 -0.19 -11.46 9.20
CA ARG A 32 -1.57 -11.24 8.76
C ARG A 32 -1.92 -9.75 8.80
N ALA A 33 -2.82 -9.34 7.93
CA ALA A 33 -3.48 -8.05 8.00
C ALA A 33 -4.67 -8.15 8.98
N VAL A 34 -4.81 -7.18 9.86
CA VAL A 34 -5.89 -7.11 10.86
C VAL A 34 -6.48 -5.72 10.83
N GLU A 35 -7.79 -5.64 10.60
CA GLU A 35 -8.54 -4.41 10.74
C GLU A 35 -8.87 -4.14 12.21
N ASN A 36 -8.65 -2.91 12.64
CA ASN A 36 -9.02 -2.43 13.95
C ASN A 36 -9.29 -0.92 13.92
N GLN A 37 -10.50 -0.51 14.29
CA GLN A 37 -10.89 0.90 14.43
C GLN A 37 -10.61 1.75 13.17
N GLY A 38 -11.00 1.25 11.99
CA GLY A 38 -10.87 1.99 10.73
C GLY A 38 -9.45 2.09 10.17
N LYS A 39 -8.53 1.23 10.63
CA LYS A 39 -7.19 1.05 10.09
C LYS A 39 -6.84 -0.42 9.97
N ILE A 40 -5.89 -0.73 9.08
CA ILE A 40 -5.38 -2.10 8.94
C ILE A 40 -3.90 -2.12 9.33
N ALA A 41 -3.55 -3.06 10.22
CA ALA A 41 -2.18 -3.31 10.64
C ALA A 41 -1.70 -4.68 10.13
N ILE A 42 -0.42 -4.75 9.78
CA ILE A 42 0.30 -6.02 9.62
C ILE A 42 0.85 -6.41 10.99
N VAL A 43 0.53 -7.63 11.41
CA VAL A 43 0.98 -8.20 12.68
C VAL A 43 1.46 -9.65 12.48
N PRO A 44 2.29 -10.20 13.34
CA PRO A 44 2.59 -11.63 13.35
C PRO A 44 1.32 -12.47 13.50
N ARG A 45 1.30 -13.68 12.94
CA ARG A 45 0.31 -14.69 13.26
C ARG A 45 0.54 -15.19 14.70
N GLU A 46 -0.48 -15.74 15.31
CA GLU A 46 -0.38 -16.36 16.63
C GLU A 46 0.73 -17.42 16.66
N GLY A 47 1.60 -17.34 17.67
CA GLY A 47 2.78 -18.20 17.80
C GLY A 47 4.01 -17.74 17.03
N ALA A 48 3.93 -16.66 16.24
CA ALA A 48 5.06 -16.08 15.49
C ALA A 48 5.53 -14.72 16.05
N GLU A 49 5.13 -14.36 17.25
CA GLU A 49 5.47 -13.05 17.88
C GLU A 49 6.98 -12.88 18.06
N GLY A 50 7.72 -13.98 18.22
CA GLY A 50 9.20 -13.98 18.30
C GLY A 50 9.89 -13.43 17.03
N ASP A 51 9.20 -13.34 15.91
CA ASP A 51 9.75 -12.75 14.69
C ASP A 51 9.96 -11.22 14.82
N LEU A 52 9.22 -10.55 15.73
CA LEU A 52 9.42 -9.11 16.03
C LEU A 52 10.79 -8.82 16.63
N ALA A 53 11.34 -9.73 17.43
CA ALA A 53 12.68 -9.58 17.97
C ALA A 53 13.78 -9.71 16.90
N LYS A 54 13.50 -10.42 15.80
CA LYS A 54 14.42 -10.59 14.67
C LYS A 54 14.36 -9.40 13.70
N ASN A 55 13.17 -8.82 13.51
CA ASN A 55 12.97 -7.71 12.61
C ASN A 55 11.79 -6.83 13.07
N PRO A 56 12.04 -5.60 13.56
CA PRO A 56 10.97 -4.70 14.01
C PRO A 56 10.13 -4.13 12.86
N TYR A 57 10.60 -4.23 11.60
CA TYR A 57 9.90 -3.70 10.43
C TYR A 57 8.76 -4.58 9.93
N ILE A 58 8.42 -5.69 10.63
CA ILE A 58 7.36 -6.60 10.19
C ILE A 58 5.98 -6.32 10.78
N SER A 59 5.86 -5.37 11.72
CA SER A 59 4.59 -4.97 12.33
C SER A 59 4.40 -3.46 12.26
N TYR A 60 3.32 -3.01 11.64
CA TYR A 60 3.02 -1.59 11.36
C TYR A 60 1.58 -1.44 10.87
N ASN A 61 1.02 -0.24 10.98
CA ASN A 61 -0.19 0.11 10.24
C ASN A 61 0.15 0.16 8.74
N CYS A 62 -0.52 -0.65 7.92
CA CYS A 62 -0.27 -0.69 6.48
C CYS A 62 -1.30 0.12 5.68
N LEU A 63 -2.47 0.39 6.28
CA LEU A 63 -3.52 1.17 5.65
C LEU A 63 -4.26 2.00 6.71
N ARG A 64 -4.40 3.31 6.43
CA ARG A 64 -5.14 4.26 7.25
C ARG A 64 -5.93 5.23 6.39
N ILE A 65 -6.98 5.80 6.97
CA ILE A 65 -7.83 6.80 6.34
C ILE A 65 -7.59 8.16 7.03
N ALA A 66 -7.48 9.23 6.22
CA ALA A 66 -7.43 10.63 6.66
C ALA A 66 -8.45 11.45 5.87
N GLY A 67 -9.63 11.66 6.44
CA GLY A 67 -10.73 12.32 5.74
C GLY A 67 -11.11 11.59 4.45
N GLU A 68 -10.93 12.25 3.31
CA GLU A 68 -11.19 11.66 1.99
C GLU A 68 -10.04 10.77 1.44
N TRP A 69 -8.92 10.64 2.14
CA TRP A 69 -7.72 9.98 1.63
C TRP A 69 -7.50 8.60 2.25
N ALA A 70 -7.27 7.60 1.41
CA ALA A 70 -6.78 6.28 1.81
C ALA A 70 -5.28 6.19 1.55
N ILE A 71 -4.51 5.80 2.57
CA ILE A 71 -3.04 5.73 2.56
C ILE A 71 -2.61 4.28 2.78
N ALA A 72 -1.91 3.68 1.81
CA ALA A 72 -1.37 2.33 1.89
C ALA A 72 0.16 2.37 1.82
N THR A 73 0.85 1.69 2.74
CA THR A 73 2.32 1.65 2.80
C THR A 73 2.84 0.31 3.33
N ASN A 74 4.16 0.11 3.20
CA ASN A 74 4.83 -1.10 3.71
C ASN A 74 5.52 -0.94 5.06
N GLY A 75 5.23 0.12 5.83
CA GLY A 75 5.94 0.33 7.09
C GLY A 75 5.40 1.48 7.94
N SER A 76 6.18 1.87 8.95
CA SER A 76 5.81 2.90 9.94
C SER A 76 5.56 4.30 9.38
N GLN A 77 5.91 4.56 8.13
CA GLN A 77 5.60 5.83 7.44
C GLN A 77 4.09 6.05 7.24
N THR A 78 3.25 5.03 7.36
CA THR A 78 1.78 5.17 7.28
C THR A 78 1.26 6.23 8.24
N ASP A 79 1.68 6.14 9.50
CA ASP A 79 1.15 7.02 10.56
C ASP A 79 1.51 8.49 10.32
N PRO A 80 2.79 8.90 10.18
CA PRO A 80 3.12 10.30 9.98
C PRO A 80 2.60 10.87 8.64
N ILE A 81 2.45 10.07 7.58
CA ILE A 81 1.81 10.52 6.34
C ILE A 81 0.33 10.83 6.61
N THR A 82 -0.38 9.90 7.24
CA THR A 82 -1.81 10.06 7.56
C THR A 82 -2.06 11.27 8.44
N GLU A 83 -1.26 11.46 9.48
CA GLU A 83 -1.39 12.59 10.41
C GLU A 83 -1.14 13.94 9.73
N LYS A 84 -0.12 14.04 8.87
CA LYS A 84 0.15 15.26 8.10
C LYS A 84 -1.00 15.60 7.15
N ILE A 85 -1.54 14.60 6.44
CA ILE A 85 -2.71 14.81 5.57
C ILE A 85 -3.92 15.24 6.39
N ALA A 86 -4.19 14.61 7.54
CA ALA A 86 -5.28 14.98 8.43
C ALA A 86 -5.15 16.42 8.99
N MET A 87 -3.93 16.93 9.13
CA MET A 87 -3.64 18.33 9.50
C MET A 87 -3.73 19.31 8.33
N GLY A 88 -4.11 18.86 7.12
CA GLY A 88 -4.29 19.70 5.93
C GLY A 88 -3.02 19.88 5.08
N MET A 89 -1.96 19.13 5.33
CA MET A 89 -0.78 19.17 4.46
C MET A 89 -1.11 18.56 3.10
N PRO A 90 -0.67 19.15 1.97
CA PRO A 90 -0.81 18.56 0.65
C PRO A 90 -0.22 17.14 0.59
N VAL A 91 -0.92 16.21 -0.05
CA VAL A 91 -0.57 14.78 -0.07
C VAL A 91 0.86 14.53 -0.51
N ARG A 92 1.30 15.17 -1.62
CA ARG A 92 2.68 15.08 -2.12
C ARG A 92 3.70 15.44 -1.04
N ASP A 93 3.47 16.54 -0.32
CA ASP A 93 4.40 17.07 0.66
C ASP A 93 4.41 16.20 1.93
N ALA A 94 3.24 15.71 2.36
CA ALA A 94 3.11 14.76 3.48
C ALA A 94 3.88 13.46 3.22
N ILE A 95 3.77 12.90 2.01
CA ILE A 95 4.54 11.73 1.57
C ILE A 95 6.04 12.06 1.58
N THR A 96 6.45 13.14 0.89
CA THR A 96 7.87 13.50 0.71
C THR A 96 8.57 13.70 2.05
N LEU A 97 8.00 14.51 2.93
CA LEU A 97 8.59 14.81 4.24
C LEU A 97 8.68 13.58 5.14
N SER A 98 7.65 12.70 5.10
CA SER A 98 7.66 11.49 5.92
C SER A 98 8.68 10.47 5.41
N LEU A 99 8.79 10.29 4.09
CA LEU A 99 9.77 9.41 3.49
C LEU A 99 11.21 9.91 3.74
N LEU A 100 11.44 11.21 3.57
CA LEU A 100 12.75 11.81 3.84
C LEU A 100 13.16 11.67 5.31
N ALA A 101 12.22 11.87 6.25
CA ALA A 101 12.51 11.79 7.69
C ALA A 101 12.79 10.37 8.17
N LEU A 102 12.10 9.37 7.64
CA LEU A 102 12.23 7.98 8.08
C LEU A 102 13.29 7.19 7.31
N ASP A 103 13.63 7.65 6.09
CA ASP A 103 14.53 6.98 5.16
C ASP A 103 14.06 5.54 4.80
N TYR A 104 14.82 4.78 4.01
CA TYR A 104 14.55 3.37 3.76
C TYR A 104 14.80 2.52 5.02
N GLU A 105 14.32 1.28 5.05
CA GLU A 105 14.55 0.37 6.20
C GLU A 105 16.03 -0.02 6.24
N LYS A 106 16.66 0.16 7.41
CA LYS A 106 18.08 -0.18 7.63
C LYS A 106 18.22 -1.68 7.96
N ASP A 107 17.58 -2.51 7.15
CA ASP A 107 17.72 -3.95 7.19
C ASP A 107 18.85 -4.43 6.24
N SER A 108 19.11 -5.73 6.21
CA SER A 108 20.17 -6.31 5.38
C SER A 108 19.97 -6.16 3.87
N LEU A 109 18.78 -5.73 3.44
CA LEU A 109 18.40 -5.56 2.04
C LEU A 109 18.25 -4.09 1.64
N ASP A 110 18.50 -3.15 2.57
CA ASP A 110 18.24 -1.72 2.37
C ASP A 110 16.81 -1.49 1.81
N THR A 111 15.82 -2.15 2.46
CA THR A 111 14.46 -2.26 1.92
C THR A 111 13.80 -0.88 1.73
N PRO A 112 13.34 -0.55 0.53
CA PRO A 112 12.63 0.70 0.26
C PRO A 112 11.32 0.82 1.04
N ARG A 113 10.95 2.06 1.40
CA ARG A 113 9.60 2.37 1.85
C ARG A 113 8.77 2.85 0.68
N VAL A 114 7.61 2.21 0.49
CA VAL A 114 6.69 2.49 -0.63
C VAL A 114 5.35 2.98 -0.10
N VAL A 115 4.72 3.86 -0.86
CA VAL A 115 3.47 4.54 -0.50
C VAL A 115 2.55 4.61 -1.71
N ALA A 116 1.27 4.32 -1.51
CA ALA A 116 0.18 4.67 -2.43
C ALA A 116 -0.89 5.46 -1.66
N VAL A 117 -1.35 6.56 -2.23
CA VAL A 117 -2.43 7.37 -1.66
C VAL A 117 -3.45 7.66 -2.75
N VAL A 118 -4.73 7.57 -2.40
CA VAL A 118 -5.83 7.91 -3.29
C VAL A 118 -6.94 8.64 -2.52
N GLY A 119 -7.52 9.65 -3.15
CA GLY A 119 -8.66 10.38 -2.58
C GLY A 119 -9.99 9.84 -3.12
N ARG A 120 -11.01 9.82 -2.27
CA ARG A 120 -12.37 9.41 -2.64
C ARG A 120 -13.00 10.36 -3.65
N GLU A 121 -12.82 11.66 -3.46
CA GLU A 121 -13.37 12.72 -4.31
C GLU A 121 -12.32 13.29 -5.28
N SER A 122 -11.06 12.98 -5.05
CA SER A 122 -9.96 13.42 -5.89
C SER A 122 -9.92 12.62 -7.21
N LYS A 123 -9.52 13.30 -8.27
CA LYS A 123 -9.20 12.64 -9.56
C LYS A 123 -7.73 12.23 -9.65
N LYS A 124 -7.03 12.24 -8.51
CA LYS A 124 -5.59 12.02 -8.42
C LYS A 124 -5.25 10.89 -7.46
N GLY A 125 -4.21 10.16 -7.79
CA GLY A 125 -3.53 9.23 -6.90
C GLY A 125 -2.03 9.52 -6.86
N PHE A 126 -1.37 9.07 -5.82
CA PHE A 126 0.05 9.33 -5.59
C PHE A 126 0.80 8.03 -5.33
N LEU A 127 1.96 7.87 -5.94
CA LEU A 127 2.95 6.87 -5.59
C LEU A 127 4.21 7.55 -5.04
N GLY A 128 4.74 7.00 -3.95
CA GLY A 128 5.96 7.51 -3.33
C GLY A 128 6.89 6.36 -2.92
N ILE A 129 8.19 6.61 -3.01
CA ILE A 129 9.22 5.67 -2.59
C ILE A 129 10.44 6.40 -2.06
N VAL A 130 11.05 5.87 -1.00
CA VAL A 130 12.42 6.18 -0.60
C VAL A 130 13.26 4.92 -0.70
N ARG A 131 14.33 5.03 -1.47
CA ARG A 131 15.39 4.03 -1.65
C ARG A 131 16.71 4.64 -1.18
N LYS A 132 17.75 3.82 -1.10
CA LYS A 132 19.10 4.25 -0.75
C LYS A 132 19.64 5.38 -1.64
N ASP A 133 19.24 5.40 -2.90
CA ASP A 133 19.71 6.30 -3.95
C ASP A 133 18.73 7.41 -4.34
N ALA A 134 17.46 7.34 -3.90
CA ALA A 134 16.44 8.27 -4.35
C ALA A 134 15.24 8.40 -3.40
N VAL A 135 14.63 9.60 -3.40
CA VAL A 135 13.27 9.86 -2.91
C VAL A 135 12.45 10.34 -4.09
N LEU A 136 11.40 9.63 -4.43
CA LEU A 136 10.53 9.91 -5.57
C LEU A 136 9.08 9.96 -5.11
N VAL A 137 8.35 11.01 -5.48
CA VAL A 137 6.90 11.12 -5.27
C VAL A 137 6.28 11.66 -6.55
N ARG A 138 5.30 10.96 -7.06
CA ARG A 138 4.62 11.33 -8.30
C ARG A 138 3.11 11.25 -8.16
N GLU A 139 2.43 12.25 -8.71
CA GLU A 139 0.99 12.32 -8.87
C GLU A 139 0.59 11.74 -10.23
N PHE A 140 -0.55 11.07 -10.27
CA PHE A 140 -1.15 10.50 -11.49
C PHE A 140 -2.64 10.80 -11.53
N ASP A 141 -3.18 10.91 -12.74
CA ASP A 141 -4.63 10.91 -12.94
C ASP A 141 -5.23 9.53 -12.65
N LEU A 142 -6.40 9.51 -12.00
CA LEU A 142 -7.20 8.31 -11.86
C LEU A 142 -7.98 8.07 -13.14
N VAL A 143 -7.87 6.86 -13.69
CA VAL A 143 -8.56 6.44 -14.90
C VAL A 143 -9.42 5.22 -14.56
N PRO A 144 -10.73 5.22 -14.85
CA PRO A 144 -11.57 4.05 -14.63
C PRO A 144 -11.01 2.79 -15.32
N GLY A 145 -10.98 1.69 -14.60
CA GLY A 145 -10.42 0.43 -15.08
C GLY A 145 -8.91 0.33 -15.02
N GLN A 146 -8.20 1.30 -14.41
CA GLN A 146 -6.75 1.25 -14.24
C GLN A 146 -6.34 1.17 -12.77
N ALA A 147 -5.25 0.43 -12.52
CA ALA A 147 -4.51 0.47 -11.27
C ALA A 147 -3.02 0.73 -11.54
N ARG A 148 -2.40 1.61 -10.75
CA ARG A 148 -0.96 1.88 -10.77
C ARG A 148 -0.32 1.33 -9.51
N TYR A 149 0.90 0.82 -9.62
CA TYR A 149 1.56 0.16 -8.50
C TYR A 149 3.07 0.41 -8.50
N ILE A 150 3.65 0.24 -7.34
CA ILE A 150 5.09 0.10 -7.14
C ILE A 150 5.35 -0.99 -6.10
N SER A 151 6.58 -1.50 -6.09
CA SER A 151 7.01 -2.53 -5.16
C SER A 151 8.38 -2.24 -4.57
N THR A 152 8.82 -3.04 -3.60
CA THR A 152 10.07 -2.76 -2.88
C THR A 152 11.32 -3.11 -3.67
N TYR A 153 11.31 -4.12 -4.55
CA TYR A 153 12.56 -4.59 -5.17
C TYR A 153 12.62 -4.40 -6.68
N GLU A 154 11.59 -4.76 -7.43
CA GLU A 154 11.61 -4.63 -8.89
C GLU A 154 10.94 -3.34 -9.34
N CYS A 155 9.70 -3.29 -9.63
CA CYS A 155 8.95 -2.09 -10.05
C CYS A 155 9.04 -0.93 -9.03
N ASN A 156 10.26 -0.48 -8.71
CA ASN A 156 10.59 0.36 -7.57
C ASN A 156 10.81 1.84 -7.93
N SER A 157 9.99 2.33 -8.83
CA SER A 157 9.86 3.76 -9.16
C SER A 157 8.43 4.09 -9.59
N PRO A 158 7.93 5.31 -9.35
CA PRO A 158 6.60 5.73 -9.82
C PRO A 158 6.64 6.06 -11.33
N ALA A 159 6.73 5.01 -12.15
CA ALA A 159 6.85 5.10 -13.59
C ALA A 159 5.52 4.82 -14.32
N ASP A 160 5.42 5.25 -15.58
CA ASP A 160 4.16 5.14 -16.35
C ASP A 160 3.84 3.70 -16.75
N GLU A 161 4.86 2.86 -16.92
CA GLU A 161 4.71 1.45 -17.32
C GLU A 161 4.15 0.53 -16.23
N TYR A 162 4.19 0.94 -14.94
CA TYR A 162 3.65 0.13 -13.86
C TYR A 162 2.17 0.39 -13.67
N VAL A 163 1.39 -0.07 -14.65
CA VAL A 163 -0.05 0.08 -14.74
C VAL A 163 -0.71 -1.24 -15.14
N ASP A 164 -1.83 -1.54 -14.51
CA ASP A 164 -2.80 -2.53 -14.95
C ASP A 164 -3.98 -1.81 -15.58
N ASN A 165 -4.33 -2.16 -16.81
CA ASN A 165 -5.40 -1.51 -17.58
C ASN A 165 -6.73 -2.28 -17.54
N ASP A 166 -6.83 -3.32 -16.72
CA ASP A 166 -8.07 -4.11 -16.56
C ASP A 166 -8.47 -4.29 -15.09
N PHE A 167 -8.12 -3.28 -14.27
CA PHE A 167 -8.49 -3.28 -12.87
C PHE A 167 -9.99 -3.13 -12.68
N ASP A 168 -10.58 -4.03 -11.89
CA ASP A 168 -11.92 -3.87 -11.37
C ASP A 168 -12.11 -4.60 -10.04
N ALA A 169 -12.93 -4.04 -9.15
CA ALA A 169 -13.25 -4.63 -7.87
C ALA A 169 -14.64 -4.20 -7.41
N ALA A 170 -15.55 -5.16 -7.28
CA ALA A 170 -16.92 -4.91 -6.85
C ALA A 170 -17.02 -4.53 -5.36
N CYS A 171 -16.04 -4.88 -4.54
CA CYS A 171 -16.01 -4.62 -3.10
C CYS A 171 -14.58 -4.68 -2.55
N GLU A 172 -14.42 -4.36 -1.25
CA GLU A 172 -13.13 -4.44 -0.52
C GLU A 172 -12.52 -5.84 -0.56
N ASN A 173 -13.36 -6.88 -0.45
CA ASN A 173 -12.89 -8.26 -0.54
C ASN A 173 -12.43 -8.64 -1.95
N CYS A 174 -13.04 -8.07 -2.98
CA CYS A 174 -12.59 -8.21 -4.36
C CYS A 174 -11.24 -7.51 -4.57
N ALA A 175 -11.06 -6.33 -3.98
CA ALA A 175 -9.81 -5.55 -4.11
C ALA A 175 -8.62 -6.26 -3.44
N VAL A 176 -8.78 -6.87 -2.25
CA VAL A 176 -7.72 -7.66 -1.59
C VAL A 176 -7.37 -8.91 -2.37
N GLN A 177 -8.35 -9.55 -3.00
CA GLN A 177 -8.13 -10.68 -3.90
C GLN A 177 -7.36 -10.24 -5.16
N TYR A 178 -7.74 -9.10 -5.73
CA TYR A 178 -7.14 -8.58 -6.95
C TYR A 178 -5.64 -8.32 -6.79
N VAL A 179 -5.21 -7.63 -5.73
CA VAL A 179 -3.78 -7.34 -5.50
C VAL A 179 -2.96 -8.60 -5.18
N VAL A 180 -3.61 -9.73 -4.88
CA VAL A 180 -2.94 -11.02 -4.66
C VAL A 180 -2.81 -11.81 -5.96
N ASN A 181 -3.86 -11.94 -6.73
CA ASN A 181 -3.92 -12.87 -7.86
C ASN A 181 -4.63 -12.34 -9.12
N GLY A 182 -5.01 -11.06 -9.16
CA GLY A 182 -5.64 -10.42 -10.32
C GLY A 182 -4.63 -9.77 -11.25
N GLY A 183 -5.00 -9.62 -12.52
CA GLY A 183 -4.27 -8.86 -13.54
C GLY A 183 -2.75 -9.06 -13.51
N VAL A 184 -2.01 -7.97 -13.44
CA VAL A 184 -0.53 -7.97 -13.40
C VAL A 184 0.04 -8.63 -12.12
N PHE A 185 -0.76 -8.85 -11.09
CA PHE A 185 -0.33 -9.44 -9.82
C PHE A 185 -0.41 -10.97 -9.78
N ALA A 186 -1.07 -11.61 -10.78
CA ALA A 186 -1.42 -13.03 -10.77
C ALA A 186 -0.22 -13.98 -10.61
N ASN A 187 0.95 -13.62 -11.15
CA ASN A 187 2.14 -14.48 -11.16
C ASN A 187 3.24 -14.01 -10.21
N ILE A 188 2.91 -13.18 -9.22
CA ILE A 188 3.87 -12.69 -8.24
C ILE A 188 3.92 -13.66 -7.05
N GLU A 189 5.15 -14.07 -6.72
CA GLU A 189 5.42 -15.14 -5.75
C GLU A 189 5.19 -14.74 -4.28
N ASN A 190 5.02 -15.76 -3.44
CA ASN A 190 5.00 -15.69 -1.98
C ASN A 190 4.01 -14.66 -1.39
N PRO A 191 2.74 -14.66 -1.81
CA PRO A 191 1.74 -13.84 -1.14
C PRO A 191 1.56 -14.31 0.32
N VAL A 192 1.44 -13.36 1.23
CA VAL A 192 1.28 -13.62 2.67
C VAL A 192 -0.06 -13.09 3.18
N THR A 193 -0.35 -11.84 2.85
CA THR A 193 -1.58 -11.16 3.24
C THR A 193 -1.77 -9.89 2.41
N SER A 194 -2.98 -9.40 2.31
CA SER A 194 -3.30 -8.13 1.66
C SER A 194 -4.29 -7.30 2.45
N ALA A 195 -4.34 -6.02 2.12
CA ALA A 195 -5.26 -5.02 2.65
C ALA A 195 -5.74 -4.12 1.52
N ALA A 196 -6.98 -3.66 1.59
CA ALA A 196 -7.51 -2.69 0.65
C ALA A 196 -8.50 -1.74 1.32
N ALA A 197 -8.62 -0.55 0.72
CA ALA A 197 -9.68 0.42 0.99
C ALA A 197 -10.33 0.79 -0.33
N ILE A 198 -11.61 0.57 -0.49
CA ILE A 198 -12.40 0.98 -1.66
C ILE A 198 -13.39 2.06 -1.27
N ALA A 199 -13.49 3.10 -2.08
CA ALA A 199 -14.40 4.22 -1.81
C ALA A 199 -15.87 3.77 -1.82
N THR A 200 -16.62 4.32 -0.87
CA THR A 200 -18.08 4.22 -0.73
C THR A 200 -18.68 5.62 -0.70
N ASP A 201 -19.98 5.74 -0.67
CA ASP A 201 -20.66 7.04 -0.58
C ASP A 201 -20.25 7.84 0.67
N ASP A 202 -20.01 7.15 1.79
CA ASP A 202 -19.74 7.77 3.10
C ASP A 202 -18.27 7.73 3.53
N GLY A 203 -17.38 7.05 2.77
CA GLY A 203 -15.98 6.90 3.18
C GLY A 203 -15.24 5.82 2.41
N PHE A 204 -14.64 4.88 3.14
CA PHE A 204 -13.94 3.71 2.57
C PHE A 204 -14.36 2.43 3.29
N ALA A 205 -14.73 1.42 2.53
CA ALA A 205 -14.83 0.05 3.02
C ALA A 205 -13.43 -0.59 3.06
N LEU A 206 -13.10 -1.24 4.17
CA LEU A 206 -11.80 -1.87 4.41
C LEU A 206 -11.90 -3.38 4.29
N GLY A 207 -10.92 -3.99 3.65
CA GLY A 207 -10.84 -5.45 3.49
C GLY A 207 -9.45 -5.98 3.83
N THR A 208 -9.41 -7.23 4.30
CA THR A 208 -8.17 -7.96 4.57
C THR A 208 -8.25 -9.37 4.03
N LEU A 209 -7.12 -9.93 3.61
CA LEU A 209 -7.00 -11.31 3.16
C LEU A 209 -5.74 -11.93 3.75
N ILE A 210 -5.83 -13.16 4.23
CA ILE A 210 -4.71 -14.02 4.63
C ILE A 210 -4.52 -15.08 3.55
N CYS A 211 -3.32 -15.19 2.99
CA CYS A 211 -2.98 -16.18 1.96
C CYS A 211 -2.47 -17.48 2.58
#